data_6c69e0b8f6d70e5c540693da48720715
#
_entry.id   6c69e0b8f6d70e5c540693da48720715
#
_cell.length_a   1.000
_cell.length_b   1.000
_cell.length_c   1.000
_cell.angle_alpha   90.00
_cell.angle_beta   90.00
_cell.angle_gamma   90.00
#
_symmetry.space_group_name_H-M   'P 1'
#
loop_
_entity.id
_entity.type
_entity.pdbx_description
1 polymer ?
#
loop_
_entity_poly.entity_id
_entity_poly.type
_entity_poly.pdbx_seq_one_letter_code
_entity_poly.pdbx_strand_id
1 'polypeptide(L)'
;MLNTKFSPWPSFTDEEADAVKQVVLSNKVNYWTGTECREFEKEFAAWAGTHHAIALSNGTLALDLALKALGIGQGDEVVVTPRTFIASISCVVTAGAIPVFAEVDRDSGNLTAQTITAVLSPKTKAVICVHLAGWPCDMDPIMALAELHGLKVIEDCAQAHGARYKNRSVGSIGHVGAWSFCQDKIMSTGGEGGMVTTNDQVLWRDMWAYKDHGKSYAAVYEKQHPPGFRWVHESFGTNWRMLEVQAAIGRIQLRRMASWTQQRTANALAIWAACAPHPAVRVPAFGCGSGLCDEDCAKLNTCTHAHYKCYVYVQPEHLAAGWSRDRIMEAINAQGVPCYQGSCSEVYLEKAFDNTGWRPAARLPVARELGETSLMFLVHPTLTQAEVDKTCTVVGQVLGEASA
;
A
#
# COMPACT_ATOMS: atom_id res chain seq x y z
N MET A 1 3.56 24.59 -25.00
CA MET A 1 3.72 23.53 -23.98
C MET A 1 4.03 24.16 -22.64
N LEU A 2 3.51 23.62 -21.54
CA LEU A 2 3.77 24.10 -20.18
C LEU A 2 5.26 23.94 -19.83
N ASN A 3 5.91 25.01 -19.43
CA ASN A 3 7.35 25.01 -19.08
C ASN A 3 7.60 25.17 -17.56
N THR A 4 6.54 25.00 -16.75
CA THR A 4 6.62 25.10 -15.30
C THR A 4 6.95 23.75 -14.68
N LYS A 5 7.53 23.79 -13.47
CA LYS A 5 7.74 22.61 -12.64
C LYS A 5 6.38 22.04 -12.24
N PHE A 6 6.25 20.71 -12.29
CA PHE A 6 5.03 20.02 -11.87
C PHE A 6 4.69 20.30 -10.41
N SER A 7 3.38 20.34 -10.12
CA SER A 7 2.86 20.50 -8.77
C SER A 7 3.44 19.44 -7.84
N PRO A 8 3.76 19.80 -6.59
CA PRO A 8 4.38 18.86 -5.66
C PRO A 8 3.34 17.88 -5.06
N TRP A 9 3.82 16.72 -4.65
CA TRP A 9 3.16 15.80 -3.74
C TRP A 9 4.19 15.26 -2.73
N PRO A 10 3.89 15.21 -1.41
CA PRO A 10 2.65 15.68 -0.78
C PRO A 10 2.47 17.21 -0.87
N SER A 11 1.23 17.64 -0.63
CA SER A 11 0.88 19.05 -0.56
C SER A 11 0.01 19.27 0.67
N PHE A 12 0.53 20.01 1.63
CA PHE A 12 -0.18 20.39 2.85
C PHE A 12 -0.77 21.80 2.70
N THR A 13 -1.85 22.07 3.43
CA THR A 13 -2.57 23.33 3.43
C THR A 13 -2.49 24.01 4.80
N ASP A 14 -2.93 25.27 4.86
CA ASP A 14 -3.01 26.02 6.12
C ASP A 14 -3.93 25.31 7.14
N GLU A 15 -4.96 24.58 6.67
CA GLU A 15 -5.85 23.80 7.55
C GLU A 15 -5.06 22.75 8.35
N GLU A 16 -4.15 22.01 7.72
CA GLU A 16 -3.30 21.03 8.40
C GLU A 16 -2.27 21.72 9.31
N ALA A 17 -1.67 22.82 8.85
CA ALA A 17 -0.72 23.58 9.64
C ALA A 17 -1.36 24.19 10.91
N ASP A 18 -2.56 24.74 10.79
CA ASP A 18 -3.30 25.30 11.93
C ASP A 18 -3.74 24.18 12.90
N ALA A 19 -4.16 23.03 12.41
CA ALA A 19 -4.50 21.90 13.27
C ALA A 19 -3.29 21.43 14.10
N VAL A 20 -2.12 21.31 13.49
CA VAL A 20 -0.86 20.98 14.19
C VAL A 20 -0.54 22.05 15.25
N LYS A 21 -0.64 23.34 14.90
CA LYS A 21 -0.44 24.45 15.83
C LYS A 21 -1.38 24.36 17.04
N GLN A 22 -2.67 24.04 16.83
CA GLN A 22 -3.62 23.88 17.93
C GLN A 22 -3.24 22.72 18.86
N VAL A 23 -2.83 21.58 18.30
CA VAL A 23 -2.34 20.45 19.11
C VAL A 23 -1.14 20.85 19.96
N VAL A 24 -0.14 21.51 19.37
CA VAL A 24 1.06 21.96 20.10
C VAL A 24 0.71 22.93 21.22
N LEU A 25 -0.12 23.94 20.93
CA LEU A 25 -0.52 24.98 21.92
C LEU A 25 -1.42 24.40 23.04
N SER A 26 -2.11 23.30 22.79
CA SER A 26 -2.92 22.62 23.80
C SER A 26 -2.09 21.96 24.90
N ASN A 27 -0.79 21.72 24.69
CA ASN A 27 0.11 20.91 25.51
C ASN A 27 -0.34 19.44 25.68
N LYS A 28 -1.33 18.97 24.91
CA LYS A 28 -1.84 17.59 24.92
C LYS A 28 -1.33 16.85 23.66
N VAL A 29 -0.03 16.68 23.57
CA VAL A 29 0.69 16.22 22.38
C VAL A 29 0.93 14.71 22.30
N ASN A 30 0.50 13.99 23.33
CA ASN A 30 0.70 12.54 23.45
C ASN A 30 -0.65 11.81 23.41
N TYR A 31 -0.68 10.60 22.88
CA TYR A 31 -1.85 9.71 22.80
C TYR A 31 -2.69 9.64 24.07
N TRP A 32 -2.05 9.70 25.26
CA TRP A 32 -2.70 9.60 26.56
C TRP A 32 -3.35 10.90 27.05
N THR A 33 -2.83 12.02 26.61
CA THR A 33 -3.29 13.35 27.05
C THR A 33 -4.17 14.04 26.01
N GLY A 34 -3.96 13.73 24.72
CA GLY A 34 -4.75 14.23 23.62
C GLY A 34 -5.91 13.32 23.22
N THR A 35 -6.57 13.65 22.12
CA THR A 35 -7.72 12.91 21.58
C THR A 35 -7.59 12.62 20.09
N GLU A 36 -6.66 13.30 19.38
CA GLU A 36 -6.57 13.23 17.92
C GLU A 36 -6.30 11.81 17.41
N CYS A 37 -5.37 11.08 18.05
CA CYS A 37 -5.08 9.70 17.66
C CYS A 37 -6.30 8.79 17.83
N ARG A 38 -7.04 8.90 18.93
CA ARG A 38 -8.21 8.05 19.20
C ARG A 38 -9.37 8.38 18.28
N GLU A 39 -9.59 9.65 17.97
CA GLU A 39 -10.59 10.04 16.98
C GLU A 39 -10.18 9.61 15.58
N PHE A 40 -8.89 9.71 15.21
CA PHE A 40 -8.38 9.22 13.95
C PHE A 40 -8.54 7.70 13.81
N GLU A 41 -8.28 6.92 14.86
CA GLU A 41 -8.54 5.47 14.88
C GLU A 41 -10.01 5.15 14.58
N LYS A 42 -10.97 5.85 15.22
CA LYS A 42 -12.42 5.67 14.98
C LYS A 42 -12.84 6.06 13.57
N GLU A 43 -12.41 7.24 13.12
CA GLU A 43 -12.73 7.77 11.79
C GLU A 43 -12.13 6.87 10.69
N PHE A 44 -10.90 6.38 10.89
CA PHE A 44 -10.23 5.50 9.94
C PHE A 44 -10.87 4.11 9.89
N ALA A 45 -11.24 3.52 11.05
CA ALA A 45 -11.97 2.27 11.10
C ALA A 45 -13.31 2.36 10.34
N ALA A 46 -14.07 3.42 10.58
CA ALA A 46 -15.32 3.67 9.88
C ALA A 46 -15.12 3.84 8.36
N TRP A 47 -14.10 4.59 7.95
CA TRP A 47 -13.76 4.80 6.54
C TRP A 47 -13.30 3.51 5.86
N ALA A 48 -12.47 2.71 6.53
CA ALA A 48 -12.00 1.41 6.04
C ALA A 48 -13.08 0.32 6.11
N GLY A 49 -14.21 0.55 6.79
CA GLY A 49 -15.26 -0.44 6.98
C GLY A 49 -14.84 -1.60 7.90
N THR A 50 -14.01 -1.31 8.90
CA THR A 50 -13.56 -2.26 9.93
C THR A 50 -14.12 -1.89 11.30
N HIS A 51 -14.12 -2.86 12.21
CA HIS A 51 -14.55 -2.60 13.59
C HIS A 51 -13.48 -1.83 14.39
N HIS A 52 -12.22 -2.03 14.06
CA HIS A 52 -11.11 -1.52 14.86
C HIS A 52 -9.97 -0.99 13.99
N ALA A 53 -9.32 0.06 14.48
CA ALA A 53 -8.05 0.57 13.96
C ALA A 53 -7.11 0.94 15.12
N ILE A 54 -5.81 0.96 14.88
CA ILE A 54 -4.78 1.37 15.83
C ILE A 54 -3.75 2.24 15.10
N ALA A 55 -3.61 3.49 15.54
CA ALA A 55 -2.63 4.42 15.00
C ALA A 55 -1.21 4.12 15.52
N LEU A 56 -0.24 4.12 14.60
CA LEU A 56 1.15 3.76 14.79
C LEU A 56 2.11 4.80 14.22
N SER A 57 3.36 4.76 14.65
CA SER A 57 4.39 5.72 14.23
C SER A 57 4.74 5.63 12.75
N ASN A 58 4.60 4.46 12.12
CA ASN A 58 4.85 4.25 10.69
C ASN A 58 4.27 2.93 10.17
N GLY A 59 4.26 2.74 8.84
CA GLY A 59 3.71 1.55 8.20
C GLY A 59 4.52 0.27 8.40
N THR A 60 5.83 0.37 8.59
CA THR A 60 6.68 -0.81 8.89
C THR A 60 6.27 -1.44 10.21
N LEU A 61 6.07 -0.61 11.24
CA LEU A 61 5.56 -1.08 12.54
C LEU A 61 4.14 -1.64 12.46
N ALA A 62 3.34 -1.21 11.48
CA ALA A 62 2.02 -1.82 11.25
C ALA A 62 2.15 -3.28 10.77
N LEU A 63 3.10 -3.56 9.87
CA LEU A 63 3.39 -4.93 9.43
C LEU A 63 4.00 -5.79 10.55
N ASP A 64 4.97 -5.23 11.30
CA ASP A 64 5.58 -5.91 12.45
C ASP A 64 4.53 -6.28 13.51
N LEU A 65 3.61 -5.35 13.80
CA LEU A 65 2.54 -5.57 14.77
C LEU A 65 1.54 -6.64 14.30
N ALA A 66 1.21 -6.65 12.99
CA ALA A 66 0.34 -7.65 12.41
C ALA A 66 0.94 -9.06 12.54
N LEU A 67 2.20 -9.25 12.16
CA LEU A 67 2.90 -10.54 12.29
C LEU A 67 2.96 -10.98 13.76
N LYS A 68 3.31 -10.06 14.65
CA LYS A 68 3.39 -10.32 16.10
C LYS A 68 2.06 -10.80 16.68
N ALA A 69 0.96 -10.10 16.37
CA ALA A 69 -0.37 -10.43 16.88
C ALA A 69 -0.91 -11.75 16.31
N LEU A 70 -0.53 -12.07 15.07
CA LEU A 70 -0.90 -13.34 14.42
C LEU A 70 -0.02 -14.52 14.88
N GLY A 71 0.95 -14.29 15.77
CA GLY A 71 1.83 -15.33 16.30
C GLY A 71 2.84 -15.87 15.31
N ILE A 72 3.16 -15.11 14.25
CA ILE A 72 4.12 -15.50 13.22
C ILE A 72 5.55 -15.23 13.73
N GLY A 73 6.43 -16.20 13.60
CA GLY A 73 7.80 -16.10 14.12
C GLY A 73 8.75 -17.18 13.64
N GLN A 74 9.65 -17.59 14.53
CA GLN A 74 10.77 -18.46 14.23
C GLN A 74 10.35 -19.78 13.57
N GLY A 75 10.84 -19.99 12.35
CA GLY A 75 10.61 -21.21 11.58
C GLY A 75 9.34 -21.23 10.73
N ASP A 76 8.46 -20.24 10.89
CA ASP A 76 7.29 -20.05 10.04
C ASP A 76 7.70 -19.50 8.68
N GLU A 77 7.00 -19.91 7.63
CA GLU A 77 7.12 -19.30 6.30
C GLU A 77 5.98 -18.35 6.04
N VAL A 78 6.32 -17.20 5.43
CA VAL A 78 5.36 -16.18 5.01
C VAL A 78 5.51 -15.96 3.50
N VAL A 79 4.44 -16.16 2.76
CA VAL A 79 4.43 -15.88 1.31
C VAL A 79 4.38 -14.37 1.09
N VAL A 80 5.29 -13.86 0.27
CA VAL A 80 5.48 -12.44 -0.04
C VAL A 80 5.60 -12.21 -1.54
N THR A 81 5.28 -10.99 -1.98
CA THR A 81 5.48 -10.56 -3.36
C THR A 81 6.91 -10.09 -3.61
N PRO A 82 7.49 -10.34 -4.81
CA PRO A 82 8.77 -9.77 -5.20
C PRO A 82 8.66 -8.27 -5.57
N ARG A 83 7.45 -7.80 -5.92
CA ARG A 83 7.21 -6.46 -6.44
C ARG A 83 6.61 -5.56 -5.36
N THR A 84 7.47 -4.97 -4.54
CA THR A 84 7.06 -4.11 -3.42
C THR A 84 8.24 -3.29 -2.89
N PHE A 85 7.99 -2.48 -1.86
CA PHE A 85 9.04 -1.93 -1.01
C PHE A 85 9.52 -3.00 -0.02
N ILE A 86 10.80 -2.98 0.32
CA ILE A 86 11.45 -4.00 1.15
C ILE A 86 10.78 -4.22 2.52
N ALA A 87 10.04 -3.25 3.05
CA ALA A 87 9.36 -3.36 4.35
C ALA A 87 8.41 -4.55 4.43
N SER A 88 7.70 -4.89 3.33
CA SER A 88 6.81 -6.07 3.28
C SER A 88 7.54 -7.40 3.47
N ILE A 89 8.86 -7.42 3.31
CA ILE A 89 9.69 -8.61 3.50
C ILE A 89 10.52 -8.49 4.79
N SER A 90 11.09 -7.32 5.06
CA SER A 90 11.93 -7.13 6.24
C SER A 90 11.16 -7.37 7.55
N CYS A 91 9.86 -7.07 7.59
CA CYS A 91 9.00 -7.40 8.74
C CYS A 91 8.94 -8.92 8.99
N VAL A 92 8.93 -9.75 7.95
CA VAL A 92 8.98 -11.22 8.07
C VAL A 92 10.30 -11.66 8.69
N VAL A 93 11.41 -11.09 8.17
CA VAL A 93 12.75 -11.39 8.68
C VAL A 93 12.93 -10.94 10.12
N THR A 94 12.47 -9.75 10.47
CA THR A 94 12.56 -9.21 11.85
C THR A 94 11.68 -9.97 12.83
N ALA A 95 10.58 -10.58 12.36
CA ALA A 95 9.78 -11.51 13.17
C ALA A 95 10.46 -12.87 13.38
N GLY A 96 11.60 -13.14 12.73
CA GLY A 96 12.29 -14.43 12.77
C GLY A 96 11.70 -15.48 11.80
N ALA A 97 10.75 -15.10 10.97
CA ALA A 97 10.13 -15.96 9.97
C ALA A 97 10.91 -15.94 8.64
N ILE A 98 10.54 -16.81 7.73
CA ILE A 98 11.20 -17.04 6.44
C ILE A 98 10.32 -16.46 5.33
N PRO A 99 10.79 -15.47 4.55
CA PRO A 99 10.04 -14.98 3.38
C PRO A 99 10.12 -15.98 2.23
N VAL A 100 8.97 -16.34 1.65
CA VAL A 100 8.85 -17.19 0.48
C VAL A 100 8.25 -16.38 -0.66
N PHE A 101 9.00 -16.16 -1.72
CA PHE A 101 8.56 -15.34 -2.84
C PHE A 101 7.67 -16.14 -3.80
N ALA A 102 6.48 -15.62 -4.07
CA ALA A 102 5.59 -16.11 -5.10
C ALA A 102 5.58 -15.15 -6.31
N GLU A 103 5.32 -15.69 -7.50
CA GLU A 103 5.19 -14.91 -8.73
C GLU A 103 3.98 -13.94 -8.66
N VAL A 104 3.96 -12.95 -9.54
CA VAL A 104 2.89 -11.95 -9.63
C VAL A 104 2.09 -12.09 -10.93
N ASP A 105 0.89 -11.55 -10.92
CA ASP A 105 0.06 -11.39 -12.11
C ASP A 105 0.63 -10.29 -13.02
N ARG A 106 0.54 -10.50 -14.32
CA ARG A 106 1.15 -9.63 -15.33
C ARG A 106 0.49 -8.26 -15.46
N ASP A 107 -0.81 -8.14 -15.16
CA ASP A 107 -1.54 -6.89 -15.26
C ASP A 107 -1.49 -6.09 -13.97
N SER A 108 -1.88 -6.70 -12.87
CA SER A 108 -1.93 -6.05 -11.56
C SER A 108 -0.57 -5.93 -10.87
N GLY A 109 0.38 -6.83 -11.17
CA GLY A 109 1.64 -6.96 -10.42
C GLY A 109 1.45 -7.51 -9.01
N ASN A 110 0.28 -8.05 -8.68
CA ASN A 110 -0.09 -8.56 -7.37
C ASN A 110 0.05 -10.08 -7.28
N LEU A 111 0.08 -10.62 -6.05
CA LEU A 111 -0.10 -12.04 -5.80
C LEU A 111 -1.51 -12.49 -6.20
N THR A 112 -1.62 -13.75 -6.63
CA THR A 112 -2.89 -14.44 -6.86
C THR A 112 -2.96 -15.74 -6.05
N ALA A 113 -4.15 -16.28 -5.85
CA ALA A 113 -4.30 -17.58 -5.18
C ALA A 113 -3.48 -18.67 -5.90
N GLN A 114 -3.40 -18.65 -7.23
CA GLN A 114 -2.62 -19.58 -8.01
C GLN A 114 -1.12 -19.45 -7.75
N THR A 115 -0.58 -18.24 -7.75
CA THR A 115 0.86 -18.01 -7.51
C THR A 115 1.25 -18.32 -6.08
N ILE A 116 0.36 -18.05 -5.11
CA ILE A 116 0.53 -18.44 -3.71
C ILE A 116 0.56 -19.96 -3.58
N THR A 117 -0.40 -20.68 -4.19
CA THR A 117 -0.50 -22.14 -4.13
C THR A 117 0.79 -22.83 -4.60
N ALA A 118 1.44 -22.28 -5.64
CA ALA A 118 2.66 -22.84 -6.23
C ALA A 118 3.86 -22.90 -5.26
N VAL A 119 3.83 -22.13 -4.17
CA VAL A 119 4.96 -22.02 -3.22
C VAL A 119 4.59 -22.44 -1.80
N LEU A 120 3.36 -22.92 -1.56
CA LEU A 120 2.94 -23.38 -0.24
C LEU A 120 3.75 -24.60 0.24
N SER A 121 4.07 -24.58 1.52
CA SER A 121 4.65 -25.71 2.24
C SER A 121 3.90 -25.95 3.57
N PRO A 122 4.16 -27.06 4.27
CA PRO A 122 3.60 -27.28 5.62
C PRO A 122 4.03 -26.23 6.66
N LYS A 123 5.08 -25.46 6.38
CA LYS A 123 5.59 -24.39 7.24
C LYS A 123 4.94 -23.04 6.95
N THR A 124 4.24 -22.91 5.84
CA THR A 124 3.56 -21.65 5.48
C THR A 124 2.47 -21.36 6.49
N LYS A 125 2.51 -20.17 7.11
CA LYS A 125 1.56 -19.71 8.13
C LYS A 125 0.83 -18.44 7.74
N ALA A 126 1.43 -17.62 6.87
CA ALA A 126 0.81 -16.36 6.48
C ALA A 126 1.14 -15.99 5.03
N VAL A 127 0.34 -15.06 4.52
CA VAL A 127 0.56 -14.38 3.23
C VAL A 127 0.46 -12.87 3.48
N ILE A 128 1.40 -12.09 2.92
CA ILE A 128 1.31 -10.62 2.85
C ILE A 128 0.89 -10.23 1.44
N CYS A 129 -0.35 -9.79 1.29
CA CYS A 129 -0.92 -9.31 0.05
C CYS A 129 -0.67 -7.81 -0.08
N VAL A 130 0.24 -7.40 -0.97
CA VAL A 130 0.48 -5.98 -1.28
C VAL A 130 -0.49 -5.54 -2.37
N HIS A 131 -1.29 -4.52 -2.12
CA HIS A 131 -2.14 -3.90 -3.14
C HIS A 131 -1.32 -2.89 -3.94
N LEU A 132 -0.52 -3.41 -4.88
CA LEU A 132 0.51 -2.65 -5.58
C LEU A 132 -0.09 -1.46 -6.35
N ALA A 133 0.54 -0.30 -6.21
CA ALA A 133 0.13 0.94 -6.87
C ALA A 133 -1.31 1.39 -6.60
N GLY A 134 -2.00 0.75 -5.65
CA GLY A 134 -3.41 0.97 -5.37
C GLY A 134 -4.37 0.02 -6.09
N TRP A 135 -3.85 -1.01 -6.75
CA TRP A 135 -4.64 -2.06 -7.36
C TRP A 135 -4.98 -3.15 -6.34
N PRO A 136 -6.26 -3.40 -6.02
CA PRO A 136 -6.64 -4.45 -5.09
C PRO A 136 -6.18 -5.83 -5.58
N CYS A 137 -5.63 -6.65 -4.68
CA CYS A 137 -5.49 -8.08 -4.95
C CYS A 137 -6.88 -8.73 -5.13
N ASP A 138 -6.94 -9.84 -5.85
CA ASP A 138 -8.14 -10.66 -5.95
C ASP A 138 -8.34 -11.44 -4.64
N MET A 139 -9.00 -10.78 -3.67
CA MET A 139 -9.01 -11.23 -2.28
C MET A 139 -9.91 -12.45 -2.02
N ASP A 140 -11.01 -12.63 -2.76
CA ASP A 140 -11.90 -13.77 -2.49
C ASP A 140 -11.24 -15.13 -2.70
N PRO A 141 -10.54 -15.40 -3.83
CA PRO A 141 -9.79 -16.64 -4.00
C PRO A 141 -8.62 -16.78 -3.02
N ILE A 142 -7.96 -15.66 -2.66
CA ILE A 142 -6.87 -15.68 -1.68
C ILE A 142 -7.40 -16.05 -0.29
N MET A 143 -8.54 -15.49 0.13
CA MET A 143 -9.15 -15.79 1.42
C MET A 143 -9.68 -17.24 1.46
N ALA A 144 -10.26 -17.75 0.36
CA ALA A 144 -10.68 -19.15 0.27
C ALA A 144 -9.47 -20.12 0.39
N LEU A 145 -8.36 -19.78 -0.27
CA LEU A 145 -7.11 -20.54 -0.15
C LEU A 145 -6.57 -20.50 1.29
N ALA A 146 -6.61 -19.32 1.92
CA ALA A 146 -6.15 -19.14 3.29
C ALA A 146 -6.98 -19.95 4.29
N GLU A 147 -8.30 -20.00 4.12
CA GLU A 147 -9.19 -20.82 4.94
C GLU A 147 -8.88 -22.31 4.77
N LEU A 148 -8.72 -22.76 3.53
CA LEU A 148 -8.41 -24.17 3.21
C LEU A 148 -7.11 -24.64 3.86
N HIS A 149 -6.08 -23.80 3.93
CA HIS A 149 -4.76 -24.13 4.45
C HIS A 149 -4.47 -23.60 5.86
N GLY A 150 -5.44 -22.95 6.50
CA GLY A 150 -5.27 -22.35 7.84
C GLY A 150 -4.26 -21.20 7.88
N LEU A 151 -4.11 -20.46 6.78
CA LEU A 151 -3.17 -19.34 6.66
C LEU A 151 -3.76 -18.05 7.23
N LYS A 152 -2.88 -17.18 7.71
CA LYS A 152 -3.21 -15.80 8.05
C LYS A 152 -2.94 -14.89 6.85
N VAL A 153 -3.82 -13.92 6.61
CA VAL A 153 -3.67 -12.94 5.51
C VAL A 153 -3.50 -11.54 6.10
N ILE A 154 -2.39 -10.90 5.76
CA ILE A 154 -2.11 -9.50 6.03
C ILE A 154 -2.26 -8.75 4.72
N GLU A 155 -3.08 -7.71 4.70
CA GLU A 155 -3.19 -6.79 3.57
C GLU A 155 -2.21 -5.64 3.79
N ASP A 156 -1.17 -5.53 2.95
CA ASP A 156 -0.31 -4.35 2.90
C ASP A 156 -0.99 -3.29 2.02
N CYS A 157 -1.63 -2.35 2.69
CA CYS A 157 -2.40 -1.27 2.11
C CYS A 157 -1.61 0.03 1.96
N ALA A 158 -0.27 0.01 2.17
CA ALA A 158 0.57 1.21 2.14
C ALA A 158 0.49 2.02 0.84
N GLN A 159 0.03 1.42 -0.25
CA GLN A 159 -0.14 2.04 -1.57
C GLN A 159 -1.61 2.15 -1.99
N ALA A 160 -2.58 1.85 -1.12
CA ALA A 160 -3.93 1.53 -1.57
C ALA A 160 -5.06 2.26 -0.82
N HIS A 161 -4.77 3.45 -0.27
CA HIS A 161 -5.79 4.28 0.37
C HIS A 161 -6.89 4.66 -0.63
N GLY A 162 -8.11 4.23 -0.37
CA GLY A 162 -9.26 4.42 -1.25
C GLY A 162 -9.50 3.29 -2.25
N ALA A 163 -8.63 2.28 -2.33
CA ALA A 163 -8.87 1.09 -3.13
C ALA A 163 -10.01 0.24 -2.55
N ARG A 164 -10.80 -0.35 -3.43
CA ARG A 164 -11.90 -1.24 -3.07
C ARG A 164 -11.91 -2.50 -3.93
N TYR A 165 -12.17 -3.61 -3.29
CA TYR A 165 -12.42 -4.89 -3.92
C TYR A 165 -13.88 -5.30 -3.70
N LYS A 166 -14.66 -5.39 -4.78
CA LYS A 166 -16.11 -5.70 -4.72
C LYS A 166 -16.83 -4.87 -3.65
N ASN A 167 -16.68 -3.55 -3.71
CA ASN A 167 -17.20 -2.53 -2.78
C ASN A 167 -16.67 -2.61 -1.33
N ARG A 168 -15.85 -3.59 -0.97
CA ARG A 168 -15.17 -3.65 0.33
C ARG A 168 -13.86 -2.86 0.26
N SER A 169 -13.56 -2.04 1.25
CA SER A 169 -12.24 -1.40 1.33
C SER A 169 -11.15 -2.45 1.46
N VAL A 170 -10.02 -2.30 0.77
CA VAL A 170 -8.83 -3.07 1.12
C VAL A 170 -8.47 -2.80 2.59
N GLY A 171 -7.78 -3.73 3.24
CA GLY A 171 -7.48 -3.67 4.67
C GLY A 171 -8.65 -4.04 5.59
N SER A 172 -9.82 -4.43 5.01
CA SER A 172 -10.97 -4.94 5.75
C SER A 172 -11.31 -6.40 5.45
N ILE A 173 -10.56 -7.04 4.56
CA ILE A 173 -10.89 -8.35 4.00
C ILE A 173 -10.03 -9.45 4.60
N GLY A 174 -8.73 -9.23 4.73
CA GLY A 174 -7.81 -10.11 5.42
C GLY A 174 -7.97 -10.08 6.95
N HIS A 175 -7.08 -10.73 7.66
CA HIS A 175 -7.10 -10.75 9.13
C HIS A 175 -6.65 -9.40 9.72
N VAL A 176 -5.65 -8.76 9.10
CA VAL A 176 -5.12 -7.45 9.50
C VAL A 176 -4.78 -6.65 8.24
N GLY A 177 -5.21 -5.41 8.17
CA GLY A 177 -4.74 -4.42 7.19
C GLY A 177 -3.63 -3.57 7.79
N ALA A 178 -2.52 -3.39 7.08
CA ALA A 178 -1.41 -2.55 7.46
C ALA A 178 -1.29 -1.35 6.52
N TRP A 179 -1.27 -0.13 7.08
CA TRP A 179 -1.30 1.13 6.33
C TRP A 179 -0.09 1.99 6.64
N SER A 180 0.34 2.76 5.66
CA SER A 180 1.46 3.71 5.80
C SER A 180 1.02 5.11 5.42
N PHE A 181 1.41 6.10 6.22
CA PHE A 181 1.21 7.51 5.95
C PHE A 181 2.56 8.23 5.76
N CYS A 182 3.55 7.53 5.19
CA CYS A 182 4.83 8.09 4.82
C CYS A 182 4.66 9.22 3.78
N GLN A 183 5.66 10.04 3.63
CA GLN A 183 5.61 11.29 2.84
C GLN A 183 5.03 11.11 1.43
N ASP A 184 5.39 10.04 0.71
CA ASP A 184 5.01 9.84 -0.70
C ASP A 184 3.65 9.14 -0.90
N LYS A 185 3.00 8.70 0.18
CA LYS A 185 1.76 7.92 0.10
C LYS A 185 0.57 8.76 -0.39
N ILE A 186 -0.54 8.09 -0.70
CA ILE A 186 -1.80 8.74 -1.10
C ILE A 186 -2.31 9.67 0.00
N MET A 187 -2.04 9.31 1.26
CA MET A 187 -2.33 10.08 2.46
C MET A 187 -1.07 10.10 3.33
N SER A 188 -0.70 11.26 3.86
CA SER A 188 0.49 11.42 4.71
C SER A 188 0.15 12.18 5.99
N THR A 189 0.73 11.74 7.10
CA THR A 189 0.56 12.38 8.43
C THR A 189 1.77 13.24 8.81
N GLY A 190 2.23 14.06 7.85
CA GLY A 190 3.36 14.97 8.08
C GLY A 190 4.73 14.32 7.88
N GLY A 191 4.79 13.25 7.08
CA GLY A 191 6.03 12.59 6.68
C GLY A 191 6.15 11.14 7.13
N GLU A 192 5.62 10.79 8.29
CA GLU A 192 5.57 9.44 8.83
C GLU A 192 4.23 9.17 9.53
N GLY A 193 3.82 7.92 9.57
CA GLY A 193 2.64 7.42 10.25
C GLY A 193 2.23 6.04 9.75
N GLY A 194 1.42 5.36 10.51
CA GLY A 194 0.86 4.06 10.15
C GLY A 194 -0.46 3.77 10.86
N MET A 195 -1.14 2.75 10.40
CA MET A 195 -2.38 2.25 10.99
C MET A 195 -2.45 0.74 10.80
N VAL A 196 -3.01 0.02 11.75
CA VAL A 196 -3.54 -1.32 11.50
C VAL A 196 -5.05 -1.29 11.60
N THR A 197 -5.72 -2.12 10.79
CA THR A 197 -7.17 -2.32 10.80
C THR A 197 -7.49 -3.80 10.97
N THR A 198 -8.54 -4.12 11.69
CA THR A 198 -9.02 -5.51 11.86
C THR A 198 -10.48 -5.54 12.27
N ASN A 199 -11.15 -6.67 11.97
CA ASN A 199 -12.49 -6.98 12.46
C ASN A 199 -12.48 -7.90 13.69
N ASP A 200 -11.31 -8.42 14.07
CA ASP A 200 -11.13 -9.32 15.20
C ASP A 200 -10.79 -8.52 16.47
N GLN A 201 -11.68 -8.57 17.45
CA GLN A 201 -11.53 -7.86 18.72
C GLN A 201 -10.37 -8.40 19.58
N VAL A 202 -10.06 -9.70 19.46
CA VAL A 202 -8.95 -10.29 20.22
C VAL A 202 -7.62 -9.81 19.66
N LEU A 203 -7.44 -9.90 18.34
CA LEU A 203 -6.26 -9.34 17.68
C LEU A 203 -6.09 -7.85 17.96
N TRP A 204 -7.20 -7.09 17.93
CA TRP A 204 -7.14 -5.66 18.23
C TRP A 204 -6.65 -5.39 19.66
N ARG A 205 -7.16 -6.13 20.67
CA ARG A 205 -6.73 -5.96 22.07
C ARG A 205 -5.26 -6.28 22.25
N ASP A 206 -4.77 -7.34 21.61
CA ASP A 206 -3.38 -7.75 21.67
C ASP A 206 -2.45 -6.72 21.00
N MET A 207 -2.82 -6.24 19.81
CA MET A 207 -2.10 -5.19 19.09
C MET A 207 -2.10 -3.87 19.86
N TRP A 208 -3.25 -3.48 20.42
CA TRP A 208 -3.37 -2.27 21.22
C TRP A 208 -2.49 -2.32 22.46
N ALA A 209 -2.48 -3.45 23.17
CA ALA A 209 -1.64 -3.66 24.32
C ALA A 209 -0.15 -3.59 23.95
N TYR A 210 0.25 -4.35 22.91
CA TYR A 210 1.66 -4.44 22.54
C TYR A 210 2.24 -3.08 22.11
N LYS A 211 1.51 -2.28 21.32
CA LYS A 211 1.96 -0.94 20.89
C LYS A 211 2.18 0.03 22.05
N ASP A 212 1.67 -0.26 23.24
CA ASP A 212 1.67 0.62 24.41
C ASP A 212 2.12 -0.09 25.68
N HIS A 213 3.33 -0.61 25.65
CA HIS A 213 4.02 -1.22 26.79
C HIS A 213 3.31 -2.41 27.44
N GLY A 214 2.36 -3.04 26.76
CA GLY A 214 1.61 -4.18 27.30
C GLY A 214 0.47 -3.80 28.23
N LYS A 215 -0.04 -2.56 28.16
CA LYS A 215 -1.24 -2.16 28.91
C LYS A 215 -2.46 -2.92 28.44
N SER A 216 -3.22 -3.50 29.34
CA SER A 216 -4.51 -4.11 29.05
C SER A 216 -5.56 -3.02 28.84
N TYR A 217 -6.27 -3.06 27.69
CA TYR A 217 -7.38 -2.14 27.42
C TYR A 217 -8.45 -2.24 28.51
N ALA A 218 -8.79 -3.47 28.92
CA ALA A 218 -9.75 -3.72 29.98
C ALA A 218 -9.29 -3.13 31.33
N ALA A 219 -8.01 -3.30 31.66
CA ALA A 219 -7.47 -2.74 32.90
C ALA A 219 -7.47 -1.20 32.90
N VAL A 220 -7.32 -0.57 31.73
CA VAL A 220 -7.30 0.90 31.63
C VAL A 220 -8.73 1.48 31.64
N TYR A 221 -9.67 0.89 30.92
CA TYR A 221 -10.96 1.53 30.61
C TYR A 221 -12.20 0.79 31.12
N GLU A 222 -12.11 -0.52 31.40
CA GLU A 222 -13.26 -1.32 31.78
C GLU A 222 -13.29 -1.73 33.25
N LYS A 223 -12.12 -1.82 33.90
CA LYS A 223 -12.00 -2.18 35.34
C LYS A 223 -12.03 -0.95 36.23
N GLN A 224 -12.75 -1.03 37.34
CA GLN A 224 -12.61 -0.08 38.44
C GLN A 224 -11.38 -0.41 39.29
N HIS A 225 -10.66 0.61 39.69
CA HIS A 225 -9.47 0.48 40.53
C HIS A 225 -9.68 1.20 41.87
N PRO A 226 -9.20 0.63 42.99
CA PRO A 226 -9.16 1.36 44.24
C PRO A 226 -8.22 2.56 44.13
N PRO A 227 -8.32 3.55 45.04
CA PRO A 227 -7.35 4.63 45.10
C PRO A 227 -5.92 4.12 45.21
N GLY A 228 -4.99 4.72 44.46
CA GLY A 228 -3.59 4.34 44.44
C GLY A 228 -3.04 3.99 43.07
N PHE A 229 -1.94 3.30 43.04
CA PHE A 229 -1.30 2.89 41.79
C PHE A 229 -2.11 1.79 41.08
N ARG A 230 -2.33 1.95 39.76
CA ARG A 230 -3.06 0.96 38.95
C ARG A 230 -2.08 0.07 38.20
N TRP A 231 -2.14 -1.22 38.44
CA TRP A 231 -1.33 -2.24 37.77
C TRP A 231 -2.00 -2.61 36.43
N VAL A 232 -1.77 -1.81 35.38
CA VAL A 232 -2.47 -1.93 34.09
C VAL A 232 -1.69 -2.68 33.01
N HIS A 233 -0.40 -3.00 33.22
CA HIS A 233 0.42 -3.74 32.30
C HIS A 233 0.29 -5.25 32.57
N GLU A 234 -0.47 -5.95 31.71
CA GLU A 234 -0.75 -7.38 31.84
C GLU A 234 0.14 -8.22 30.90
N SER A 235 0.93 -7.58 30.03
CA SER A 235 1.91 -8.19 29.12
C SER A 235 3.12 -7.29 28.92
N PHE A 236 4.12 -7.78 28.17
CA PHE A 236 5.22 -6.94 27.70
C PHE A 236 4.90 -6.38 26.31
N GLY A 237 5.25 -5.12 26.08
CA GLY A 237 5.06 -4.43 24.82
C GLY A 237 6.10 -3.33 24.61
N THR A 238 5.84 -2.46 23.66
CA THR A 238 6.75 -1.39 23.26
C THR A 238 6.02 -0.07 23.08
N ASN A 239 6.73 0.99 22.70
CA ASN A 239 6.14 2.29 22.42
C ASN A 239 6.15 2.58 20.91
N TRP A 240 5.06 2.24 20.23
CA TRP A 240 4.86 2.48 18.80
C TRP A 240 3.70 3.45 18.50
N ARG A 241 3.36 4.28 19.48
CA ARG A 241 2.25 5.23 19.37
C ARG A 241 2.51 6.30 18.31
N MET A 242 1.47 6.65 17.57
CA MET A 242 1.42 7.86 16.74
C MET A 242 1.41 9.12 17.64
N LEU A 243 1.93 10.23 17.14
CA LEU A 243 1.83 11.53 17.78
C LEU A 243 0.49 12.20 17.46
N GLU A 244 -0.04 12.99 18.39
CA GLU A 244 -1.30 13.76 18.20
C GLU A 244 -1.23 14.70 16.99
N VAL A 245 -0.07 15.32 16.73
CA VAL A 245 0.13 16.19 15.57
C VAL A 245 0.02 15.44 14.24
N GLN A 246 0.48 14.20 14.18
CA GLN A 246 0.34 13.35 13.00
C GLN A 246 -1.13 12.97 12.78
N ALA A 247 -1.82 12.58 13.83
CA ALA A 247 -3.23 12.22 13.77
C ALA A 247 -4.12 13.39 13.34
N ALA A 248 -3.83 14.62 13.81
CA ALA A 248 -4.57 15.81 13.41
C ALA A 248 -4.49 16.05 11.89
N ILE A 249 -3.30 15.91 11.29
CA ILE A 249 -3.12 15.95 9.83
C ILE A 249 -3.92 14.81 9.17
N GLY A 250 -3.77 13.60 9.69
CA GLY A 250 -4.42 12.40 9.14
C GLY A 250 -5.93 12.52 9.06
N ARG A 251 -6.59 13.05 10.09
CA ARG A 251 -8.04 13.30 10.13
C ARG A 251 -8.50 14.26 9.03
N ILE A 252 -7.72 15.30 8.75
CA ILE A 252 -8.03 16.26 7.67
C ILE A 252 -7.92 15.56 6.31
N GLN A 253 -6.82 14.87 6.06
CA GLN A 253 -6.59 14.19 4.78
C GLN A 253 -7.59 13.04 4.56
N LEU A 254 -8.00 12.33 5.62
CA LEU A 254 -9.01 11.27 5.52
C LEU A 254 -10.35 11.80 4.95
N ARG A 255 -10.76 13.00 5.34
CA ARG A 255 -11.97 13.63 4.79
C ARG A 255 -11.87 13.97 3.30
N ARG A 256 -10.64 14.12 2.77
CA ARG A 256 -10.37 14.44 1.35
C ARG A 256 -10.27 13.19 0.47
N MET A 257 -10.20 12.00 1.06
CA MET A 257 -9.90 10.75 0.33
C MET A 257 -10.82 10.46 -0.84
N ALA A 258 -12.13 10.70 -0.71
CA ALA A 258 -13.07 10.44 -1.79
C ALA A 258 -12.76 11.28 -3.05
N SER A 259 -12.55 12.59 -2.87
CA SER A 259 -12.18 13.49 -3.97
C SER A 259 -10.80 13.19 -4.53
N TRP A 260 -9.84 12.83 -3.69
CA TRP A 260 -8.50 12.47 -4.13
C TRP A 260 -8.48 11.19 -4.95
N THR A 261 -9.24 10.17 -4.57
CA THR A 261 -9.38 8.93 -5.35
C THR A 261 -10.01 9.22 -6.72
N GLN A 262 -11.06 10.03 -6.76
CA GLN A 262 -11.69 10.42 -8.01
C GLN A 262 -10.72 11.17 -8.95
N GLN A 263 -9.96 12.15 -8.42
CA GLN A 263 -9.01 12.92 -9.22
C GLN A 263 -7.85 12.05 -9.72
N ARG A 264 -7.29 11.16 -8.87
CA ARG A 264 -6.26 10.20 -9.27
C ARG A 264 -6.75 9.27 -10.40
N THR A 265 -7.97 8.80 -10.28
CA THR A 265 -8.59 7.95 -11.31
C THR A 265 -8.73 8.71 -12.62
N ALA A 266 -9.24 9.93 -12.60
CA ALA A 266 -9.39 10.76 -13.82
C ALA A 266 -8.02 10.99 -14.50
N ASN A 267 -7.00 11.36 -13.73
CA ASN A 267 -5.64 11.59 -14.22
C ASN A 267 -5.05 10.31 -14.84
N ALA A 268 -5.20 9.16 -14.17
CA ALA A 268 -4.68 7.88 -14.68
C ALA A 268 -5.39 7.43 -15.96
N LEU A 269 -6.70 7.54 -16.03
CA LEU A 269 -7.47 7.18 -17.22
C LEU A 269 -7.10 8.05 -18.42
N ALA A 270 -6.85 9.35 -18.23
CA ALA A 270 -6.38 10.23 -19.30
C ALA A 270 -5.01 9.78 -19.84
N ILE A 271 -4.06 9.43 -18.96
CA ILE A 271 -2.74 8.94 -19.37
C ILE A 271 -2.84 7.58 -20.06
N TRP A 272 -3.65 6.65 -19.53
CA TRP A 272 -3.90 5.36 -20.19
C TRP A 272 -4.51 5.52 -21.58
N ALA A 273 -5.48 6.42 -21.72
CA ALA A 273 -6.08 6.73 -23.03
C ALA A 273 -5.06 7.30 -24.02
N ALA A 274 -4.10 8.11 -23.58
CA ALA A 274 -3.02 8.61 -24.42
C ALA A 274 -2.01 7.51 -24.81
N CYS A 275 -1.80 6.50 -23.96
CA CYS A 275 -0.91 5.37 -24.22
C CYS A 275 -1.53 4.31 -25.14
N ALA A 276 -2.82 4.04 -24.99
CA ALA A 276 -3.52 2.91 -25.63
C ALA A 276 -3.38 2.80 -27.16
N PRO A 277 -3.29 3.89 -27.95
CA PRO A 277 -3.14 3.80 -29.40
C PRO A 277 -1.75 3.31 -29.86
N HIS A 278 -0.75 3.26 -28.97
CA HIS A 278 0.63 3.01 -29.34
C HIS A 278 1.03 1.55 -29.06
N PRO A 279 1.42 0.76 -30.08
CA PRO A 279 1.81 -0.64 -29.91
C PRO A 279 3.10 -0.81 -29.07
N ALA A 280 3.92 0.24 -28.96
CA ALA A 280 5.13 0.23 -28.13
C ALA A 280 4.86 -0.04 -26.63
N VAL A 281 3.62 0.12 -26.17
CA VAL A 281 3.26 -0.09 -24.77
C VAL A 281 1.95 -0.87 -24.61
N ARG A 282 1.86 -1.63 -23.56
CA ARG A 282 0.64 -2.27 -23.06
C ARG A 282 0.10 -1.45 -21.88
N VAL A 283 -1.15 -1.04 -21.98
CA VAL A 283 -1.93 -0.52 -20.85
C VAL A 283 -2.50 -1.73 -20.09
N PRO A 284 -2.31 -1.83 -18.77
CA PRO A 284 -2.84 -2.98 -18.04
C PRO A 284 -4.38 -2.96 -18.04
N ALA A 285 -5.00 -4.12 -18.18
CA ALA A 285 -6.45 -4.28 -18.14
C ALA A 285 -6.91 -4.29 -16.69
N PHE A 286 -7.46 -3.18 -16.18
CA PHE A 286 -7.98 -3.11 -14.83
C PHE A 286 -9.24 -3.98 -14.69
N GLY A 287 -9.18 -4.93 -13.75
CA GLY A 287 -10.27 -5.80 -13.35
C GLY A 287 -9.98 -6.40 -11.99
N CYS A 288 -10.92 -7.16 -11.43
CA CYS A 288 -10.74 -7.84 -10.14
C CYS A 288 -9.96 -9.16 -10.29
N GLY A 289 -8.84 -9.14 -11.01
CA GLY A 289 -8.02 -10.30 -11.28
C GLY A 289 -8.24 -10.89 -12.68
N SER A 290 -7.20 -11.52 -13.18
CA SER A 290 -7.12 -12.10 -14.52
C SER A 290 -8.21 -13.15 -14.77
N GLY A 291 -9.34 -12.72 -15.32
CA GLY A 291 -10.43 -13.59 -15.78
C GLY A 291 -11.33 -14.20 -14.69
N LEU A 292 -11.18 -13.79 -13.42
CA LEU A 292 -12.00 -14.26 -12.29
C LEU A 292 -13.03 -13.23 -11.78
N CYS A 293 -13.05 -12.04 -12.35
CA CYS A 293 -14.21 -11.17 -12.19
C CYS A 293 -15.37 -11.82 -12.99
N ASP A 294 -16.42 -12.17 -12.27
CA ASP A 294 -17.67 -12.47 -12.94
C ASP A 294 -18.09 -11.25 -13.79
N GLU A 295 -18.83 -11.50 -14.86
CA GLU A 295 -19.31 -10.43 -15.75
C GLU A 295 -20.05 -9.31 -15.00
N ASP A 296 -20.59 -9.60 -13.82
CA ASP A 296 -21.34 -8.67 -12.98
C ASP A 296 -20.42 -7.69 -12.25
N CYS A 297 -19.25 -8.09 -11.79
CA CYS A 297 -18.30 -7.18 -11.17
C CYS A 297 -17.76 -6.15 -12.18
N ALA A 298 -17.44 -6.59 -13.39
CA ALA A 298 -16.99 -5.71 -14.48
C ALA A 298 -18.09 -4.72 -14.91
N LYS A 299 -19.35 -5.18 -14.99
CA LYS A 299 -20.52 -4.36 -15.36
C LYS A 299 -20.90 -3.36 -14.26
N LEU A 300 -20.75 -3.74 -12.98
CA LEU A 300 -21.18 -2.92 -11.84
C LEU A 300 -20.09 -1.97 -11.33
N ASN A 301 -18.88 -2.02 -11.89
CA ASN A 301 -17.73 -1.20 -11.49
C ASN A 301 -17.47 -1.21 -9.96
N THR A 302 -17.52 -2.39 -9.35
CA THR A 302 -17.49 -2.58 -7.90
C THR A 302 -16.08 -2.56 -7.31
N CYS A 303 -15.03 -2.64 -8.16
CA CYS A 303 -13.65 -2.50 -7.75
C CYS A 303 -13.13 -1.09 -8.05
N THR A 304 -12.32 -0.54 -7.15
CA THR A 304 -11.70 0.77 -7.30
C THR A 304 -10.19 0.65 -7.19
N HIS A 305 -9.48 1.09 -8.22
CA HIS A 305 -8.04 1.31 -8.18
C HIS A 305 -7.76 2.67 -7.53
N ALA A 306 -6.92 2.72 -6.49
CA ALA A 306 -6.60 3.98 -5.81
C ALA A 306 -5.59 4.83 -6.58
N HIS A 307 -4.98 4.31 -7.63
CA HIS A 307 -4.00 5.00 -8.48
C HIS A 307 -2.94 5.76 -7.68
N TYR A 308 -2.26 5.06 -6.76
CA TYR A 308 -1.07 5.62 -6.10
C TYR A 308 -0.01 5.97 -7.14
N LYS A 309 0.15 5.10 -8.14
CA LYS A 309 1.00 5.26 -9.32
C LYS A 309 0.24 4.77 -10.56
N CYS A 310 0.50 5.37 -11.71
CA CYS A 310 -0.05 4.94 -13.00
C CYS A 310 1.03 4.22 -13.78
N TYR A 311 0.85 2.91 -14.02
CA TYR A 311 1.78 2.09 -14.79
C TYR A 311 1.30 1.82 -16.20
N VAL A 312 2.26 1.77 -17.14
CA VAL A 312 2.16 1.10 -18.44
C VAL A 312 3.43 0.29 -18.67
N TYR A 313 3.38 -0.68 -19.56
CA TYR A 313 4.49 -1.61 -19.79
C TYR A 313 4.93 -1.56 -21.24
N VAL A 314 6.22 -1.30 -21.47
CA VAL A 314 6.83 -1.30 -22.81
C VAL A 314 6.76 -2.71 -23.40
N GLN A 315 6.45 -2.80 -24.69
CA GLN A 315 6.47 -4.01 -25.50
C GLN A 315 7.71 -3.97 -26.42
N PRO A 316 8.85 -4.59 -26.02
CA PRO A 316 10.11 -4.49 -26.73
C PRO A 316 10.02 -4.93 -28.19
N GLU A 317 9.14 -5.89 -28.49
CA GLU A 317 8.89 -6.45 -29.82
C GLU A 317 8.22 -5.45 -30.79
N HIS A 318 7.65 -4.37 -30.28
CA HIS A 318 6.98 -3.32 -31.05
C HIS A 318 7.75 -2.01 -31.06
N LEU A 319 9.01 -2.02 -30.62
CA LEU A 319 9.86 -0.82 -30.63
C LEU A 319 10.59 -0.64 -31.95
N ALA A 320 10.65 0.59 -32.42
CA ALA A 320 11.51 1.00 -33.51
C ALA A 320 13.00 0.82 -33.15
N ALA A 321 13.83 0.64 -34.16
CA ALA A 321 15.26 0.40 -33.96
C ALA A 321 15.93 1.48 -33.08
N GLY A 322 16.66 1.03 -32.08
CA GLY A 322 17.38 1.89 -31.13
C GLY A 322 16.53 2.48 -30.02
N TRP A 323 15.24 2.12 -29.90
CA TRP A 323 14.41 2.45 -28.75
C TRP A 323 14.46 1.34 -27.68
N SER A 324 14.28 1.76 -26.43
CA SER A 324 14.20 0.91 -25.25
C SER A 324 13.30 1.57 -24.21
N ARG A 325 12.90 0.84 -23.16
CA ARG A 325 12.19 1.40 -22.01
C ARG A 325 12.91 2.62 -21.43
N ASP A 326 14.22 2.52 -21.22
CA ASP A 326 15.00 3.59 -20.62
C ASP A 326 15.07 4.81 -21.54
N ARG A 327 15.25 4.63 -22.84
CA ARG A 327 15.24 5.73 -23.80
C ARG A 327 13.87 6.42 -23.87
N ILE A 328 12.77 5.68 -23.80
CA ILE A 328 11.41 6.27 -23.71
C ILE A 328 11.30 7.13 -22.46
N MET A 329 11.70 6.61 -21.31
CA MET A 329 11.69 7.33 -20.04
C MET A 329 12.53 8.61 -20.07
N GLU A 330 13.74 8.53 -20.62
CA GLU A 330 14.64 9.69 -20.80
C GLU A 330 14.04 10.74 -21.74
N ALA A 331 13.47 10.33 -22.87
CA ALA A 331 12.84 11.24 -23.83
C ALA A 331 11.62 11.98 -23.23
N ILE A 332 10.80 11.29 -22.45
CA ILE A 332 9.68 11.90 -21.72
C ILE A 332 10.19 12.90 -20.67
N ASN A 333 11.19 12.51 -19.86
CA ASN A 333 11.79 13.38 -18.85
C ASN A 333 12.46 14.61 -19.48
N ALA A 334 13.12 14.46 -20.61
CA ALA A 334 13.75 15.58 -21.33
C ALA A 334 12.74 16.65 -21.78
N GLN A 335 11.48 16.28 -21.97
CA GLN A 335 10.38 17.21 -22.26
C GLN A 335 9.73 17.79 -20.97
N GLY A 336 10.31 17.53 -19.79
CA GLY A 336 9.86 18.06 -18.51
C GLY A 336 8.57 17.39 -17.99
N VAL A 337 8.34 16.12 -18.33
CA VAL A 337 7.26 15.29 -17.76
C VAL A 337 7.90 14.22 -16.87
N PRO A 338 7.56 14.15 -15.56
CA PRO A 338 8.10 13.14 -14.67
C PRO A 338 7.66 11.72 -15.09
N CYS A 339 8.64 10.89 -15.43
CA CYS A 339 8.46 9.49 -15.77
C CYS A 339 9.54 8.65 -15.09
N TYR A 340 9.15 7.52 -14.48
CA TYR A 340 10.02 6.67 -13.67
C TYR A 340 9.82 5.19 -14.03
N GLN A 341 10.67 4.34 -13.45
CA GLN A 341 10.55 2.88 -13.53
C GLN A 341 9.49 2.33 -12.55
N GLY A 342 9.20 3.06 -11.48
CA GLY A 342 8.25 2.67 -10.45
C GLY A 342 8.85 1.89 -9.29
N SER A 343 8.06 1.00 -8.70
CA SER A 343 8.46 0.19 -7.55
C SER A 343 9.48 -0.89 -7.94
N CYS A 344 10.34 -1.27 -7.00
CA CYS A 344 11.23 -2.43 -7.16
C CYS A 344 10.40 -3.66 -7.52
N SER A 345 10.78 -4.35 -8.58
CA SER A 345 10.02 -5.49 -9.09
C SER A 345 10.58 -6.84 -8.66
N GLU A 346 11.82 -6.87 -8.24
CA GLU A 346 12.51 -8.09 -7.79
C GLU A 346 13.31 -7.76 -6.52
N VAL A 347 12.58 -7.46 -5.44
CA VAL A 347 13.18 -7.03 -4.17
C VAL A 347 14.20 -8.05 -3.61
N TYR A 348 14.06 -9.32 -3.97
CA TYR A 348 15.03 -10.36 -3.59
C TYR A 348 16.42 -10.18 -4.23
N LEU A 349 16.59 -9.28 -5.20
CA LEU A 349 17.90 -8.92 -5.77
C LEU A 349 18.66 -7.90 -4.90
N GLU A 350 18.03 -7.32 -3.90
CA GLU A 350 18.71 -6.44 -2.96
C GLU A 350 19.83 -7.18 -2.23
N LYS A 351 20.92 -6.49 -1.93
CA LYS A 351 22.09 -7.07 -1.24
C LYS A 351 21.78 -7.64 0.14
N ALA A 352 20.69 -7.20 0.76
CA ALA A 352 20.20 -7.74 2.02
C ALA A 352 19.90 -9.25 1.96
N PHE A 353 19.64 -9.77 0.77
CA PHE A 353 19.38 -11.20 0.55
C PHE A 353 20.63 -12.01 0.21
N ASP A 354 21.80 -11.38 0.13
CA ASP A 354 23.06 -12.11 -0.13
C ASP A 354 23.30 -13.11 1.01
N ASN A 355 23.62 -14.35 0.62
CA ASN A 355 23.93 -15.44 1.56
C ASN A 355 22.82 -15.83 2.55
N THR A 356 21.57 -15.39 2.37
CA THR A 356 20.45 -15.77 3.25
C THR A 356 19.81 -17.10 2.86
N GLY A 357 19.95 -17.53 1.62
CA GLY A 357 19.24 -18.69 1.07
C GLY A 357 17.76 -18.46 0.75
N TRP A 358 17.26 -17.20 0.86
CA TRP A 358 15.85 -16.86 0.65
C TRP A 358 15.53 -16.40 -0.77
N ARG A 359 16.54 -16.18 -1.61
CA ARG A 359 16.31 -15.86 -3.02
C ARG A 359 15.65 -17.06 -3.73
N PRO A 360 14.70 -16.82 -4.64
CA PRO A 360 14.23 -17.87 -5.55
C PRO A 360 15.41 -18.49 -6.31
N ALA A 361 15.32 -19.79 -6.62
CA ALA A 361 16.37 -20.51 -7.36
C ALA A 361 16.62 -19.92 -8.76
N ALA A 362 15.60 -19.30 -9.36
CA ALA A 362 15.67 -18.54 -10.59
C ALA A 362 14.88 -17.25 -10.44
N ARG A 363 15.19 -16.23 -11.25
CA ARG A 363 14.40 -14.99 -11.30
C ARG A 363 12.98 -15.32 -11.71
N LEU A 364 12.01 -14.69 -11.03
CA LEU A 364 10.59 -14.86 -11.30
C LEU A 364 10.26 -14.14 -12.64
N PRO A 365 9.80 -14.88 -13.66
CA PRO A 365 9.76 -14.34 -15.02
C PRO A 365 8.83 -13.15 -15.20
N VAL A 366 7.63 -13.16 -14.58
CA VAL A 366 6.69 -12.03 -14.69
C VAL A 366 7.18 -10.81 -13.90
N ALA A 367 7.66 -11.02 -12.67
CA ALA A 367 8.24 -9.94 -11.89
C ALA A 367 9.42 -9.27 -12.62
N ARG A 368 10.28 -10.07 -13.27
CA ARG A 368 11.37 -9.59 -14.11
C ARG A 368 10.85 -8.77 -15.29
N GLU A 369 9.90 -9.32 -16.08
CA GLU A 369 9.30 -8.63 -17.23
C GLU A 369 8.76 -7.25 -16.80
N LEU A 370 7.94 -7.21 -15.73
CA LEU A 370 7.37 -5.98 -15.23
C LEU A 370 8.43 -4.98 -14.77
N GLY A 371 9.54 -5.44 -14.17
CA GLY A 371 10.66 -4.61 -13.76
C GLY A 371 11.42 -4.01 -14.92
N GLU A 372 11.63 -4.79 -16.00
CA GLU A 372 12.37 -4.38 -17.19
C GLU A 372 11.53 -3.50 -18.13
N THR A 373 10.20 -3.54 -18.06
CA THR A 373 9.31 -2.88 -19.02
C THR A 373 8.47 -1.73 -18.45
N SER A 374 8.34 -1.61 -17.12
CA SER A 374 7.44 -0.61 -16.53
C SER A 374 7.88 0.83 -16.77
N LEU A 375 6.91 1.68 -17.12
CA LEU A 375 6.93 3.14 -17.03
C LEU A 375 5.88 3.57 -16.01
N MET A 376 6.20 4.53 -15.17
CA MET A 376 5.33 5.02 -14.09
C MET A 376 5.16 6.52 -14.17
N PHE A 377 3.91 6.97 -14.10
CA PHE A 377 3.51 8.37 -14.14
C PHE A 377 2.89 8.82 -12.83
N LEU A 378 3.05 10.12 -12.52
CA LEU A 378 2.41 10.77 -11.39
C LEU A 378 0.94 11.05 -11.71
N VAL A 379 0.06 10.81 -10.74
CA VAL A 379 -1.39 11.02 -10.88
C VAL A 379 -2.02 11.64 -9.64
N HIS A 380 -1.21 12.25 -8.76
CA HIS A 380 -1.68 12.83 -7.50
C HIS A 380 -2.68 13.98 -7.71
N PRO A 381 -3.57 14.26 -6.73
CA PRO A 381 -4.73 15.14 -6.93
C PRO A 381 -4.38 16.63 -7.06
N THR A 382 -3.13 17.01 -6.80
CA THR A 382 -2.67 18.40 -6.96
C THR A 382 -2.14 18.71 -8.36
N LEU A 383 -2.08 17.70 -9.26
CA LEU A 383 -1.78 17.97 -10.67
C LEU A 383 -2.90 18.83 -11.28
N THR A 384 -2.50 19.91 -11.95
CA THR A 384 -3.41 20.73 -12.74
C THR A 384 -3.79 20.03 -14.04
N GLN A 385 -4.93 20.40 -14.64
CA GLN A 385 -5.34 19.88 -15.96
C GLN A 385 -4.24 20.08 -17.01
N ALA A 386 -3.58 21.25 -17.01
CA ALA A 386 -2.50 21.56 -17.95
C ALA A 386 -1.28 20.64 -17.80
N GLU A 387 -0.97 20.16 -16.58
CA GLU A 387 0.09 19.20 -16.33
C GLU A 387 -0.29 17.78 -16.80
N VAL A 388 -1.55 17.39 -16.63
CA VAL A 388 -2.08 16.13 -17.15
C VAL A 388 -2.10 16.15 -18.70
N ASP A 389 -2.59 17.24 -19.29
CA ASP A 389 -2.63 17.41 -20.75
C ASP A 389 -1.23 17.39 -21.36
N LYS A 390 -0.26 18.06 -20.71
CA LYS A 390 1.15 17.99 -21.10
C LYS A 390 1.67 16.57 -21.05
N THR A 391 1.38 15.83 -19.96
CA THR A 391 1.79 14.44 -19.82
C THR A 391 1.24 13.60 -20.97
N CYS A 392 -0.05 13.69 -21.25
CA CYS A 392 -0.70 12.96 -22.35
C CYS A 392 -0.09 13.30 -23.71
N THR A 393 0.15 14.59 -23.99
CA THR A 393 0.74 15.05 -25.26
C THR A 393 2.14 14.51 -25.44
N VAL A 394 3.01 14.66 -24.45
CA VAL A 394 4.42 14.23 -24.51
C VAL A 394 4.52 12.71 -24.60
N VAL A 395 3.73 11.99 -23.82
CA VAL A 395 3.70 10.51 -23.85
C VAL A 395 3.25 10.03 -25.22
N GLY A 396 2.15 10.58 -25.77
CA GLY A 396 1.68 10.22 -27.11
C GLY A 396 2.73 10.49 -28.20
N GLN A 397 3.39 11.65 -28.15
CA GLN A 397 4.46 11.97 -29.10
C GLN A 397 5.65 10.98 -29.01
N VAL A 398 6.20 10.77 -27.80
CA VAL A 398 7.36 9.90 -27.61
C VAL A 398 7.06 8.44 -27.96
N LEU A 399 5.86 7.95 -27.58
CA LEU A 399 5.45 6.59 -27.92
C LEU A 399 5.18 6.43 -29.42
N GLY A 400 4.69 7.48 -30.10
CA GLY A 400 4.57 7.49 -31.54
C GLY A 400 5.94 7.37 -32.27
N GLU A 401 6.96 8.07 -31.76
CA GLU A 401 8.33 7.99 -32.28
C GLU A 401 9.01 6.63 -31.94
N ALA A 402 8.64 6.03 -30.80
CA ALA A 402 9.21 4.76 -30.32
C ALA A 402 8.57 3.52 -30.94
N SER A 403 7.39 3.65 -31.55
CA SER A 403 6.67 2.54 -32.17
C SER A 403 7.25 2.17 -33.54
N ALA A 404 7.34 0.85 -33.83
CA ALA A 404 7.80 0.31 -35.12
C ALA A 404 6.66 0.28 -36.16
#